data_fa6d8c7e11e8288931af1eb2c7922f64
#
_entry.id   fa6d8c7e11e8288931af1eb2c7922f64
#
_cell.length_a   1.000
_cell.length_b   1.000
_cell.length_c   1.000
_cell.angle_alpha   90.00
_cell.angle_beta   90.00
_cell.angle_gamma   90.00
#
_symmetry.space_group_name_H-M   'P 1'
#
loop_
_entity.id
_entity.type
_entity.pdbx_description
1 polymer ?
#
loop_
_entity_poly.entity_id
_entity_poly.type
_entity_poly.pdbx_seq_one_letter_code
_entity_poly.pdbx_strand_id
1 'polypeptide(L)'
;MSTAIYSHPDCQRHEMGEWHPESPARLLAIADQLINSHIDDFIEHREAPLADVASIARNHSANAIAIVRDNQPHEGEDYYPIDGDTSLNAHTWRAALRAAGAAVAATDAVIDGEIANAFCSVRPPGHHARPSAPMGFCMFNNVAIAARHALEVRGLERVAVVDFDVHHGNGTEEAFKDEKRVLMVSFFQHPFYPYCDPLPVTPNRVNVPLPAHSKGDVVRQLVLERWLPALNAFKPQMIFISAGFDAHREDDLGGMGLVEADYAWMTEKLMEVARQHAKGRIVSCLEGGYNLSALGRSVVAHIKALAEI
;
A
#
# COMPACT_ATOMS: atom_id res chain seq x y z
N MET A 1 -4.73 7.28 -21.72
CA MET A 1 -3.83 6.29 -21.09
C MET A 1 -4.67 5.46 -20.15
N SER A 2 -4.41 4.15 -20.06
CA SER A 2 -5.18 3.20 -19.24
C SER A 2 -4.74 3.21 -17.79
N THR A 3 -5.63 2.78 -16.89
CA THR A 3 -5.28 2.33 -15.55
C THR A 3 -4.80 0.89 -15.63
N ALA A 4 -3.70 0.54 -14.97
CA ALA A 4 -3.20 -0.83 -14.96
C ALA A 4 -3.34 -1.50 -13.59
N ILE A 5 -3.54 -2.83 -13.61
CA ILE A 5 -3.41 -3.69 -12.43
C ILE A 5 -2.17 -4.56 -12.59
N TYR A 6 -1.27 -4.50 -11.61
CA TYR A 6 -0.14 -5.42 -11.49
C TYR A 6 -0.47 -6.55 -10.53
N SER A 7 -0.30 -7.79 -10.97
CA SER A 7 -0.52 -8.99 -10.15
C SER A 7 0.41 -10.12 -10.57
N HIS A 8 0.57 -11.15 -9.72
CA HIS A 8 1.30 -12.36 -10.05
C HIS A 8 0.83 -13.54 -9.19
N PRO A 9 0.73 -14.79 -9.74
CA PRO A 9 0.36 -15.99 -8.99
C PRO A 9 1.28 -16.30 -7.79
N ASP A 10 2.56 -15.93 -7.84
CA ASP A 10 3.48 -16.09 -6.70
C ASP A 10 2.95 -15.42 -5.43
N CYS A 11 2.22 -14.30 -5.56
CA CYS A 11 1.63 -13.58 -4.42
C CYS A 11 0.50 -14.38 -3.73
N GLN A 12 -0.10 -15.34 -4.42
CA GLN A 12 -1.12 -16.25 -3.85
C GLN A 12 -0.50 -17.44 -3.11
N ARG A 13 0.81 -17.67 -3.23
CA ARG A 13 1.49 -18.79 -2.58
C ARG A 13 2.06 -18.42 -1.21
N HIS A 14 2.13 -17.14 -0.88
CA HIS A 14 2.51 -16.69 0.46
C HIS A 14 1.36 -16.92 1.42
N GLU A 15 1.64 -17.60 2.55
CA GLU A 15 0.71 -17.92 3.61
C GLU A 15 1.40 -17.81 4.98
N MET A 16 0.64 -17.49 6.01
CA MET A 16 1.09 -17.39 7.41
C MET A 16 0.30 -18.31 8.35
N GLY A 17 -0.47 -19.25 7.79
CA GLY A 17 -1.31 -20.22 8.50
C GLY A 17 -2.73 -20.28 7.94
N GLU A 18 -3.40 -21.42 8.14
CA GLU A 18 -4.74 -21.71 7.57
C GLU A 18 -5.80 -20.66 7.96
N TRP A 19 -5.72 -20.13 9.19
CA TRP A 19 -6.70 -19.18 9.74
C TRP A 19 -6.19 -17.75 9.78
N HIS A 20 -5.06 -17.49 9.12
CA HIS A 20 -4.48 -16.16 9.11
C HIS A 20 -5.33 -15.19 8.27
N PRO A 21 -5.67 -13.99 8.77
CA PRO A 21 -6.51 -13.04 8.05
C PRO A 21 -5.85 -12.53 6.76
N GLU A 22 -4.53 -12.29 6.78
CA GLU A 22 -3.76 -11.96 5.59
C GLU A 22 -3.51 -13.25 4.78
N SER A 23 -4.38 -13.55 3.84
CA SER A 23 -4.45 -14.83 3.13
C SER A 23 -4.55 -14.67 1.61
N PRO A 24 -4.23 -15.72 0.83
CA PRO A 24 -4.39 -15.73 -0.63
C PRO A 24 -5.81 -15.39 -1.10
N ALA A 25 -6.84 -15.72 -0.30
CA ALA A 25 -8.24 -15.44 -0.61
C ALA A 25 -8.52 -13.95 -0.84
N ARG A 26 -7.69 -13.06 -0.28
CA ARG A 26 -7.79 -11.61 -0.47
C ARG A 26 -7.64 -11.22 -1.95
N LEU A 27 -6.63 -11.76 -2.65
CA LEU A 27 -6.42 -11.47 -4.08
C LEU A 27 -7.52 -12.11 -4.95
N LEU A 28 -8.00 -13.29 -4.58
CA LEU A 28 -9.11 -13.94 -5.28
C LEU A 28 -10.39 -13.12 -5.16
N ALA A 29 -10.71 -12.62 -3.96
CA ALA A 29 -11.88 -11.78 -3.73
C ALA A 29 -11.83 -10.47 -4.55
N ILE A 30 -10.64 -9.88 -4.70
CA ILE A 30 -10.44 -8.70 -5.56
C ILE A 30 -10.70 -9.07 -7.03
N ALA A 31 -10.07 -10.14 -7.53
CA ALA A 31 -10.22 -10.56 -8.92
C ALA A 31 -11.67 -10.90 -9.26
N ASP A 32 -12.35 -11.68 -8.41
CA ASP A 32 -13.76 -12.02 -8.59
C ASP A 32 -14.65 -10.77 -8.61
N GLN A 33 -14.40 -9.80 -7.75
CA GLN A 33 -15.22 -8.58 -7.69
C GLN A 33 -14.96 -7.66 -8.89
N LEU A 34 -13.74 -7.60 -9.43
CA LEU A 34 -13.44 -6.86 -10.68
C LEU A 34 -14.25 -7.42 -11.85
N ILE A 35 -14.27 -8.74 -12.01
CA ILE A 35 -15.05 -9.44 -13.04
C ILE A 35 -16.55 -9.19 -12.83
N ASN A 36 -17.04 -9.42 -11.61
CA ASN A 36 -18.47 -9.28 -11.29
C ASN A 36 -19.02 -7.85 -11.46
N SER A 37 -18.15 -6.85 -11.31
CA SER A 37 -18.50 -5.44 -11.50
C SER A 37 -18.33 -4.94 -12.93
N HIS A 38 -17.91 -5.79 -13.87
CA HIS A 38 -17.67 -5.51 -15.28
C HIS A 38 -16.70 -4.35 -15.54
N ILE A 39 -15.75 -4.13 -14.64
CA ILE A 39 -14.67 -3.14 -14.85
C ILE A 39 -13.39 -3.75 -15.36
N ASP A 40 -13.26 -5.06 -15.31
CA ASP A 40 -12.08 -5.81 -15.71
C ASP A 40 -11.67 -5.52 -17.18
N ASP A 41 -12.66 -5.35 -18.05
CA ASP A 41 -12.44 -5.02 -19.47
C ASP A 41 -11.92 -3.59 -19.72
N PHE A 42 -11.99 -2.71 -18.71
CA PHE A 42 -11.53 -1.31 -18.81
C PHE A 42 -10.13 -1.09 -18.22
N ILE A 43 -9.49 -2.15 -17.73
CA ILE A 43 -8.23 -2.09 -16.99
C ILE A 43 -7.18 -2.91 -17.73
N GLU A 44 -5.95 -2.41 -17.77
CA GLU A 44 -4.83 -3.14 -18.35
C GLU A 44 -4.20 -4.07 -17.32
N HIS A 45 -4.16 -5.37 -17.60
CA HIS A 45 -3.50 -6.34 -16.73
C HIS A 45 -2.03 -6.48 -17.07
N ARG A 46 -1.16 -6.32 -16.08
CA ARG A 46 0.29 -6.46 -16.18
C ARG A 46 0.82 -7.46 -15.17
N GLU A 47 1.78 -8.27 -15.59
CA GLU A 47 2.47 -9.20 -14.71
C GLU A 47 3.46 -8.44 -13.83
N ALA A 48 3.42 -8.68 -12.51
CA ALA A 48 4.37 -8.12 -11.56
C ALA A 48 5.75 -8.78 -11.72
N PRO A 49 6.81 -8.06 -12.11
CA PRO A 49 8.15 -8.64 -12.19
C PRO A 49 8.73 -8.90 -10.79
N LEU A 50 9.81 -9.67 -10.71
CA LEU A 50 10.59 -9.79 -9.48
C LEU A 50 11.44 -8.52 -9.31
N ALA A 51 11.37 -7.87 -8.14
CA ALA A 51 12.34 -6.83 -7.80
C ALA A 51 13.73 -7.45 -7.65
N ASP A 52 14.75 -6.73 -8.06
CA ASP A 52 16.12 -7.05 -7.70
C ASP A 52 16.43 -6.66 -6.24
N VAL A 53 17.43 -7.31 -5.65
CA VAL A 53 17.83 -7.04 -4.27
C VAL A 53 18.32 -5.61 -4.08
N ALA A 54 18.90 -4.99 -5.11
CA ALA A 54 19.35 -3.60 -5.05
C ALA A 54 18.17 -2.62 -4.89
N SER A 55 17.04 -2.91 -5.53
CA SER A 55 15.80 -2.14 -5.33
C SER A 55 15.27 -2.24 -3.90
N ILE A 56 15.26 -3.45 -3.33
CA ILE A 56 14.88 -3.65 -1.92
C ILE A 56 15.83 -2.91 -0.99
N ALA A 57 17.14 -2.98 -1.25
CA ALA A 57 18.19 -2.37 -0.43
C ALA A 57 18.17 -0.83 -0.39
N ARG A 58 17.41 -0.18 -1.29
CA ARG A 58 17.18 1.28 -1.20
C ARG A 58 16.41 1.67 0.07
N ASN A 59 15.57 0.77 0.58
CA ASN A 59 14.78 1.03 1.78
C ASN A 59 15.15 0.14 2.97
N HIS A 60 15.62 -1.08 2.72
CA HIS A 60 15.85 -2.07 3.77
C HIS A 60 17.31 -2.38 3.96
N SER A 61 17.71 -2.57 5.22
CA SER A 61 19.05 -3.01 5.57
C SER A 61 19.34 -4.42 5.07
N ALA A 62 20.62 -4.75 4.90
CA ALA A 62 21.06 -6.09 4.52
C ALA A 62 20.52 -7.15 5.50
N ASN A 63 20.43 -6.82 6.79
CA ASN A 63 19.89 -7.72 7.82
C ASN A 63 18.37 -7.97 7.62
N ALA A 64 17.60 -6.92 7.36
CA ALA A 64 16.15 -7.07 7.09
C ALA A 64 15.90 -7.96 5.86
N ILE A 65 16.69 -7.78 4.81
CA ILE A 65 16.64 -8.62 3.61
C ILE A 65 17.01 -10.07 3.93
N ALA A 66 18.09 -10.28 4.70
CA ALA A 66 18.53 -11.61 5.08
C ALA A 66 17.50 -12.35 5.95
N ILE A 67 16.80 -11.65 6.85
CA ILE A 67 15.72 -12.25 7.66
C ILE A 67 14.68 -12.93 6.75
N VAL A 68 14.20 -12.26 5.70
CA VAL A 68 13.18 -12.81 4.81
C VAL A 68 13.76 -13.86 3.85
N ARG A 69 14.98 -13.65 3.35
CA ARG A 69 15.59 -14.54 2.36
C ARG A 69 16.12 -15.84 2.95
N ASP A 70 16.81 -15.76 4.09
CA ASP A 70 17.65 -16.87 4.61
C ASP A 70 16.90 -17.75 5.62
N ASN A 71 15.75 -17.28 6.13
CA ASN A 71 14.91 -18.06 7.06
C ASN A 71 13.66 -18.66 6.41
N GLN A 72 13.59 -18.63 5.09
CA GLN A 72 12.46 -19.23 4.39
C GLN A 72 12.50 -20.76 4.55
N PRO A 73 11.40 -21.39 5.05
CA PRO A 73 11.35 -22.84 5.17
C PRO A 73 11.36 -23.52 3.79
N HIS A 74 11.69 -24.81 3.75
CA HIS A 74 11.51 -25.62 2.55
C HIS A 74 10.03 -25.97 2.33
N GLU A 75 9.69 -26.37 1.12
CA GLU A 75 8.33 -26.78 0.79
C GLU A 75 7.90 -28.00 1.63
N GLY A 76 6.77 -27.86 2.34
CA GLY A 76 6.26 -28.89 3.26
C GLY A 76 6.76 -28.78 4.69
N GLU A 77 7.62 -27.83 5.01
CA GLU A 77 8.00 -27.50 6.38
C GLU A 77 7.02 -26.51 7.03
N ASP A 78 7.06 -26.43 8.37
CA ASP A 78 6.28 -25.48 9.14
C ASP A 78 6.71 -24.04 8.87
N TYR A 79 5.83 -23.09 9.17
CA TYR A 79 6.10 -21.65 9.04
C TYR A 79 7.27 -21.21 9.94
N TYR A 80 8.11 -20.31 9.43
CA TYR A 80 9.14 -19.67 10.25
C TYR A 80 8.58 -18.37 10.85
N PRO A 81 8.45 -18.26 12.18
CA PRO A 81 7.89 -17.07 12.82
C PRO A 81 8.89 -15.91 12.80
N ILE A 82 8.42 -14.72 12.40
CA ILE A 82 9.15 -13.45 12.51
C ILE A 82 8.80 -12.78 13.85
N ASP A 83 7.51 -12.69 14.16
CA ASP A 83 6.97 -12.16 15.39
C ASP A 83 5.69 -12.93 15.78
N GLY A 84 4.83 -12.34 16.63
CA GLY A 84 3.63 -13.00 17.13
C GLY A 84 2.55 -13.27 16.08
N ASP A 85 2.58 -12.58 14.96
CA ASP A 85 1.55 -12.63 13.92
C ASP A 85 2.09 -12.60 12.48
N THR A 86 3.41 -12.60 12.31
CA THR A 86 4.07 -12.55 11.00
C THR A 86 4.98 -13.76 10.83
N SER A 87 4.77 -14.54 9.77
CA SER A 87 5.54 -15.76 9.49
C SER A 87 5.93 -15.88 8.02
N LEU A 88 6.96 -16.65 7.74
CA LEU A 88 7.42 -17.01 6.41
C LEU A 88 6.97 -18.44 6.07
N ASN A 89 6.60 -18.66 4.81
CA ASN A 89 6.53 -19.98 4.21
C ASN A 89 7.53 -20.12 3.06
N ALA A 90 7.59 -21.29 2.42
CA ALA A 90 8.51 -21.59 1.31
C ALA A 90 8.39 -20.62 0.09
N HIS A 91 7.34 -19.82 0.03
CA HIS A 91 7.04 -18.96 -1.12
C HIS A 91 7.15 -17.46 -0.79
N THR A 92 7.34 -17.11 0.48
CA THR A 92 7.30 -15.71 0.96
C THR A 92 8.31 -14.82 0.26
N TRP A 93 9.58 -15.27 0.13
CA TRP A 93 10.62 -14.48 -0.54
C TRP A 93 10.22 -14.07 -1.94
N ARG A 94 9.74 -15.06 -2.72
CA ARG A 94 9.37 -14.82 -4.10
C ARG A 94 8.14 -13.90 -4.22
N ALA A 95 7.13 -14.10 -3.36
CA ALA A 95 5.96 -13.23 -3.29
C ALA A 95 6.34 -11.79 -2.90
N ALA A 96 7.21 -11.61 -1.90
CA ALA A 96 7.69 -10.30 -1.47
C ALA A 96 8.48 -9.57 -2.57
N LEU A 97 9.29 -10.29 -3.35
CA LEU A 97 9.96 -9.70 -4.52
C LEU A 97 8.96 -9.32 -5.62
N ARG A 98 7.88 -10.07 -5.83
CA ARG A 98 6.81 -9.71 -6.78
C ARG A 98 6.06 -8.46 -6.31
N ALA A 99 5.74 -8.37 -5.02
CA ALA A 99 5.03 -7.21 -4.47
C ALA A 99 5.84 -5.91 -4.63
N ALA A 100 7.12 -5.93 -4.25
CA ALA A 100 8.01 -4.79 -4.45
C ALA A 100 8.27 -4.52 -5.95
N GLY A 101 8.43 -5.56 -6.76
CA GLY A 101 8.64 -5.46 -8.19
C GLY A 101 7.46 -4.84 -8.93
N ALA A 102 6.23 -5.15 -8.53
CA ALA A 102 5.03 -4.51 -9.04
C ALA A 102 5.05 -3.00 -8.83
N ALA A 103 5.36 -2.56 -7.60
CA ALA A 103 5.39 -1.15 -7.25
C ALA A 103 6.49 -0.38 -8.02
N VAL A 104 7.66 -0.98 -8.22
CA VAL A 104 8.75 -0.40 -9.01
C VAL A 104 8.39 -0.32 -10.49
N ALA A 105 7.90 -1.42 -11.07
CA ALA A 105 7.53 -1.47 -12.50
C ALA A 105 6.36 -0.54 -12.82
N ALA A 106 5.36 -0.46 -11.93
CA ALA A 106 4.26 0.49 -12.05
C ALA A 106 4.77 1.94 -12.02
N THR A 107 5.75 2.23 -11.15
CA THR A 107 6.39 3.55 -11.08
C THR A 107 7.05 3.92 -12.40
N ASP A 108 7.81 3.00 -12.99
CA ASP A 108 8.47 3.21 -14.27
C ASP A 108 7.45 3.46 -15.39
N ALA A 109 6.46 2.59 -15.53
CA ALA A 109 5.44 2.70 -16.57
C ALA A 109 4.61 4.00 -16.48
N VAL A 110 4.28 4.44 -15.26
CA VAL A 110 3.56 5.71 -15.03
C VAL A 110 4.46 6.92 -15.35
N ILE A 111 5.73 6.89 -14.98
CA ILE A 111 6.68 7.99 -15.29
C ILE A 111 6.94 8.08 -16.79
N ASP A 112 7.09 6.95 -17.48
CA ASP A 112 7.34 6.88 -18.92
C ASP A 112 6.09 7.19 -19.76
N GLY A 113 4.93 7.29 -19.10
CA GLY A 113 3.65 7.61 -19.76
C GLY A 113 3.08 6.44 -20.57
N GLU A 114 3.45 5.20 -20.25
CA GLU A 114 2.83 4.01 -20.83
C GLU A 114 1.41 3.81 -20.33
N ILE A 115 1.19 4.08 -19.03
CA ILE A 115 -0.10 4.03 -18.34
C ILE A 115 -0.33 5.33 -17.56
N ALA A 116 -1.60 5.65 -17.24
CA ALA A 116 -1.94 6.85 -16.48
C ALA A 116 -1.61 6.69 -14.99
N ASN A 117 -2.02 5.56 -14.43
CA ASN A 117 -1.85 5.19 -13.02
C ASN A 117 -1.93 3.68 -12.87
N ALA A 118 -1.63 3.16 -11.67
CA ALA A 118 -1.65 1.73 -11.42
C ALA A 118 -2.16 1.36 -10.03
N PHE A 119 -2.78 0.19 -9.92
CA PHE A 119 -3.03 -0.53 -8.68
C PHE A 119 -2.22 -1.83 -8.66
N CYS A 120 -1.41 -2.04 -7.62
CA CYS A 120 -0.64 -3.26 -7.39
C CYS A 120 -1.46 -4.20 -6.49
N SER A 121 -2.16 -5.16 -7.11
CA SER A 121 -2.92 -6.21 -6.42
C SER A 121 -1.98 -7.34 -6.04
N VAL A 122 -1.17 -7.11 -5.02
CA VAL A 122 -0.06 -7.98 -4.61
C VAL A 122 -0.08 -8.26 -3.11
N ARG A 123 0.58 -9.32 -2.69
CA ARG A 123 0.86 -9.74 -1.33
C ARG A 123 2.30 -10.26 -1.25
N PRO A 124 2.96 -10.16 -0.08
CA PRO A 124 2.54 -9.56 1.19
C PRO A 124 2.41 -8.02 1.12
N PRO A 125 1.67 -7.40 2.07
CA PRO A 125 1.61 -5.95 2.25
C PRO A 125 2.96 -5.37 2.69
N GLY A 126 3.03 -4.03 2.87
CA GLY A 126 4.33 -3.40 3.05
C GLY A 126 4.46 -2.31 4.12
N HIS A 127 3.43 -1.57 4.46
CA HIS A 127 3.56 -0.30 5.18
C HIS A 127 4.07 -0.41 6.63
N HIS A 128 3.98 -1.60 7.26
CA HIS A 128 4.58 -1.86 8.56
C HIS A 128 6.06 -2.28 8.49
N ALA A 129 6.53 -2.79 7.35
CA ALA A 129 7.92 -3.23 7.21
C ALA A 129 8.88 -2.05 7.42
N ARG A 130 9.66 -2.13 8.51
CA ARG A 130 10.65 -1.11 8.88
C ARG A 130 11.92 -1.26 8.04
N PRO A 131 12.72 -0.22 7.89
CA PRO A 131 14.03 -0.35 7.24
C PRO A 131 14.91 -1.46 7.84
N SER A 132 14.75 -1.76 9.12
CA SER A 132 15.58 -2.72 9.86
C SER A 132 14.95 -4.11 10.03
N ALA A 133 13.62 -4.28 9.86
CA ALA A 133 12.93 -5.55 10.14
C ALA A 133 11.53 -5.63 9.50
N PRO A 134 11.11 -6.83 9.05
CA PRO A 134 9.73 -7.13 8.73
C PRO A 134 8.86 -7.14 9.99
N MET A 135 7.58 -6.82 9.89
CA MET A 135 6.57 -6.93 10.96
C MET A 135 5.16 -6.68 10.41
N GLY A 136 4.13 -7.02 11.19
CA GLY A 136 2.73 -6.67 10.87
C GLY A 136 2.30 -7.20 9.51
N PHE A 137 2.52 -8.48 9.22
CA PHE A 137 2.27 -9.15 7.95
C PHE A 137 3.14 -8.65 6.78
N CYS A 138 3.97 -7.61 6.97
CA CYS A 138 4.74 -6.94 5.94
C CYS A 138 6.19 -7.44 5.91
N MET A 139 6.65 -7.84 4.71
CA MET A 139 8.03 -8.29 4.52
C MET A 139 8.95 -7.15 4.07
N PHE A 140 8.57 -6.45 3.00
CA PHE A 140 9.25 -5.27 2.49
C PHE A 140 8.25 -4.16 2.25
N ASN A 141 8.64 -2.92 2.48
CA ASN A 141 7.78 -1.77 2.29
C ASN A 141 7.69 -1.40 0.80
N ASN A 142 6.69 -1.96 0.13
CA ASN A 142 6.51 -1.84 -1.31
C ASN A 142 6.43 -0.38 -1.77
N VAL A 143 5.65 0.44 -1.06
CA VAL A 143 5.46 1.86 -1.36
C VAL A 143 6.75 2.65 -1.09
N ALA A 144 7.46 2.37 0.00
CA ALA A 144 8.71 3.08 0.30
C ALA A 144 9.82 2.75 -0.70
N ILE A 145 9.92 1.49 -1.16
CA ILE A 145 10.87 1.08 -2.20
C ILE A 145 10.56 1.83 -3.50
N ALA A 146 9.29 1.88 -3.92
CA ALA A 146 8.86 2.58 -5.12
C ALA A 146 9.09 4.09 -5.02
N ALA A 147 8.82 4.71 -3.88
CA ALA A 147 9.06 6.13 -3.65
C ALA A 147 10.56 6.48 -3.72
N ARG A 148 11.44 5.66 -3.12
CA ARG A 148 12.89 5.82 -3.26
C ARG A 148 13.36 5.59 -4.70
N HIS A 149 12.81 4.60 -5.40
CA HIS A 149 13.09 4.38 -6.83
C HIS A 149 12.74 5.62 -7.67
N ALA A 150 11.56 6.21 -7.44
CA ALA A 150 11.16 7.44 -8.13
C ALA A 150 12.12 8.62 -7.88
N LEU A 151 12.60 8.79 -6.64
CA LEU A 151 13.54 9.85 -6.26
C LEU A 151 14.96 9.59 -6.74
N GLU A 152 15.48 8.39 -6.54
CA GLU A 152 16.92 8.08 -6.68
C GLU A 152 17.28 7.58 -8.07
N VAL A 153 16.36 6.88 -8.75
CA VAL A 153 16.60 6.30 -10.08
C VAL A 153 15.92 7.13 -11.17
N ARG A 154 14.67 7.55 -10.94
CA ARG A 154 13.92 8.30 -11.94
C ARG A 154 14.07 9.81 -11.81
N GLY A 155 14.80 10.30 -10.79
CA GLY A 155 15.18 11.70 -10.63
C GLY A 155 14.03 12.64 -10.29
N LEU A 156 12.92 12.13 -9.71
CA LEU A 156 11.89 13.01 -9.16
C LEU A 156 12.43 13.73 -7.91
N GLU A 157 12.01 14.97 -7.72
CA GLU A 157 12.48 15.79 -6.61
C GLU A 157 11.56 15.70 -5.36
N ARG A 158 10.28 15.44 -5.57
CA ARG A 158 9.26 15.37 -4.52
C ARG A 158 8.20 14.35 -4.86
N VAL A 159 7.91 13.47 -3.90
CA VAL A 159 6.83 12.48 -3.99
C VAL A 159 5.99 12.52 -2.72
N ALA A 160 4.71 12.16 -2.83
CA ALA A 160 3.87 11.99 -1.65
C ALA A 160 3.55 10.52 -1.43
N VAL A 161 3.48 10.10 -0.17
CA VAL A 161 2.92 8.83 0.26
C VAL A 161 1.65 9.11 1.04
N VAL A 162 0.55 8.56 0.59
CA VAL A 162 -0.76 8.62 1.24
C VAL A 162 -1.07 7.23 1.78
N ASP A 163 -1.43 7.14 3.04
CA ASP A 163 -1.76 5.87 3.68
C ASP A 163 -3.15 5.98 4.32
N PHE A 164 -4.08 5.17 3.85
CA PHE A 164 -5.45 5.10 4.39
C PHE A 164 -5.82 3.73 4.96
N ASP A 165 -4.83 2.89 5.25
CA ASP A 165 -4.98 1.72 6.09
C ASP A 165 -5.45 2.12 7.49
N VAL A 166 -6.21 1.24 8.17
CA VAL A 166 -6.67 1.52 9.54
C VAL A 166 -5.54 1.52 10.55
N HIS A 167 -4.44 0.82 10.24
CA HIS A 167 -3.25 0.75 11.08
C HIS A 167 -2.26 1.86 10.75
N HIS A 168 -1.50 2.30 11.74
CA HIS A 168 -0.42 3.26 11.50
C HIS A 168 0.69 2.64 10.67
N GLY A 169 1.00 3.22 9.50
CA GLY A 169 2.11 2.82 8.62
C GLY A 169 3.48 3.20 9.21
N ASN A 170 3.81 2.62 10.37
CA ASN A 170 5.03 2.93 11.13
C ASN A 170 6.32 2.67 10.36
N GLY A 171 6.33 1.66 9.49
CA GLY A 171 7.49 1.35 8.63
C GLY A 171 7.74 2.45 7.61
N THR A 172 6.68 2.96 6.98
CA THR A 172 6.75 4.08 6.04
C THR A 172 7.16 5.37 6.75
N GLU A 173 6.59 5.64 7.94
CA GLU A 173 6.96 6.81 8.73
C GLU A 173 8.44 6.77 9.13
N GLU A 174 8.95 5.61 9.59
CA GLU A 174 10.37 5.44 9.93
C GLU A 174 11.27 5.61 8.71
N ALA A 175 10.88 5.06 7.55
CA ALA A 175 11.66 5.13 6.32
C ALA A 175 11.89 6.58 5.86
N PHE A 176 10.91 7.46 6.08
CA PHE A 176 10.95 8.83 5.57
C PHE A 176 11.01 9.91 6.66
N LYS A 177 11.25 9.57 7.91
CA LYS A 177 11.28 10.52 9.04
C LYS A 177 12.18 11.73 8.80
N ASP A 178 13.30 11.55 8.12
CA ASP A 178 14.31 12.58 7.84
C ASP A 178 14.39 12.95 6.33
N GLU A 179 13.53 12.36 5.48
CA GLU A 179 13.55 12.59 4.03
C GLU A 179 12.58 13.70 3.60
N LYS A 180 13.10 14.90 3.43
CA LYS A 180 12.31 16.11 3.10
C LYS A 180 11.70 16.10 1.70
N ARG A 181 12.16 15.21 0.80
CA ARG A 181 11.60 15.03 -0.55
C ARG A 181 10.34 14.17 -0.56
N VAL A 182 9.96 13.60 0.59
CA VAL A 182 8.75 12.80 0.75
C VAL A 182 7.80 13.51 1.72
N LEU A 183 6.57 13.73 1.29
CA LEU A 183 5.46 14.08 2.16
C LEU A 183 4.68 12.82 2.47
N MET A 184 4.54 12.46 3.75
CA MET A 184 3.61 11.42 4.20
C MET A 184 2.36 12.07 4.77
N VAL A 185 1.19 11.62 4.32
CA VAL A 185 -0.11 11.95 4.91
C VAL A 185 -0.85 10.65 5.21
N SER A 186 -1.39 10.51 6.41
CA SER A 186 -2.16 9.32 6.80
C SER A 186 -3.24 9.65 7.83
N PHE A 187 -4.22 8.79 7.94
CA PHE A 187 -5.00 8.61 9.17
C PHE A 187 -4.85 7.16 9.64
N PHE A 188 -5.13 6.88 10.88
CA PHE A 188 -5.14 5.54 11.45
C PHE A 188 -5.90 5.52 12.76
N GLN A 189 -6.44 4.37 13.14
CA GLN A 189 -7.04 4.19 14.45
C GLN A 189 -5.97 4.27 15.55
N HIS A 190 -6.25 5.02 16.62
CA HIS A 190 -5.34 5.13 17.77
C HIS A 190 -6.13 5.31 19.07
N PRO A 191 -5.75 4.63 20.19
CA PRO A 191 -4.68 3.61 20.27
C PRO A 191 -5.05 2.28 19.61
N PHE A 192 -4.15 1.75 18.79
CA PHE A 192 -4.32 0.48 18.08
C PHE A 192 -2.96 -0.07 17.64
N TYR A 193 -2.93 -1.24 16.96
CA TYR A 193 -1.69 -1.77 16.40
C TYR A 193 -1.04 -0.70 15.46
N PRO A 194 0.27 -0.55 15.43
CA PRO A 194 1.34 -1.31 16.09
C PRO A 194 1.69 -0.84 17.52
N TYR A 195 0.80 -0.18 18.25
CA TYR A 195 0.95 0.26 19.62
C TYR A 195 2.13 1.21 19.86
N CYS A 196 2.47 2.00 18.86
CA CYS A 196 3.45 3.08 18.95
C CYS A 196 2.78 4.44 18.69
N ASP A 197 3.29 5.46 19.35
CA ASP A 197 2.85 6.83 19.07
C ASP A 197 3.43 7.30 17.72
N PRO A 198 2.63 8.02 16.91
CA PRO A 198 3.13 8.60 15.68
C PRO A 198 4.18 9.69 15.99
N LEU A 199 5.12 9.85 15.08
CA LEU A 199 6.06 10.96 15.17
C LEU A 199 5.35 12.32 15.05
N PRO A 200 5.89 13.41 15.64
CA PRO A 200 5.27 14.72 15.57
C PRO A 200 4.97 15.16 14.14
N VAL A 201 3.85 15.86 13.96
CA VAL A 201 3.50 16.50 12.69
C VAL A 201 4.57 17.50 12.27
N THR A 202 4.97 17.47 11.01
CA THR A 202 5.96 18.37 10.39
C THR A 202 5.43 18.80 9.02
N PRO A 203 6.07 19.77 8.34
CA PRO A 203 5.64 20.15 6.99
C PRO A 203 5.65 19.00 5.96
N ASN A 204 6.41 17.92 6.21
CA ASN A 204 6.48 16.74 5.34
C ASN A 204 5.88 15.47 5.97
N ARG A 205 5.13 15.61 7.08
CA ARG A 205 4.46 14.48 7.74
C ARG A 205 3.17 14.95 8.44
N VAL A 206 2.03 14.50 7.93
CA VAL A 206 0.69 14.82 8.45
C VAL A 206 -0.04 13.50 8.73
N ASN A 207 0.44 12.76 9.72
CA ASN A 207 -0.15 11.53 10.20
C ASN A 207 -1.14 11.85 11.32
N VAL A 208 -2.40 11.48 11.16
CA VAL A 208 -3.49 11.92 12.05
C VAL A 208 -4.14 10.72 12.75
N PRO A 209 -3.91 10.56 14.07
CA PRO A 209 -4.60 9.52 14.84
C PRO A 209 -6.08 9.85 14.96
N LEU A 210 -6.93 8.85 14.78
CA LEU A 210 -8.38 8.93 14.93
C LEU A 210 -8.88 7.90 15.95
N PRO A 211 -9.90 8.22 16.74
CA PRO A 211 -10.49 7.25 17.65
C PRO A 211 -11.24 6.15 16.88
N ALA A 212 -11.40 4.99 17.54
CA ALA A 212 -12.30 3.95 17.03
C ALA A 212 -13.69 4.51 16.74
N HIS A 213 -14.40 3.90 15.81
CA HIS A 213 -15.72 4.29 15.32
C HIS A 213 -15.77 5.62 14.54
N SER A 214 -14.61 6.20 14.19
CA SER A 214 -14.58 7.30 13.23
C SER A 214 -15.14 6.85 11.89
N LYS A 215 -16.05 7.65 11.32
CA LYS A 215 -16.74 7.35 10.05
C LYS A 215 -16.22 8.22 8.91
N GLY A 216 -16.77 8.01 7.72
CA GLY A 216 -16.36 8.71 6.52
C GLY A 216 -16.46 10.23 6.60
N ASP A 217 -17.44 10.79 7.33
CA ASP A 217 -17.55 12.24 7.53
C ASP A 217 -16.33 12.84 8.24
N VAL A 218 -15.83 12.18 9.30
CA VAL A 218 -14.62 12.58 10.04
C VAL A 218 -13.39 12.49 9.13
N VAL A 219 -13.26 11.38 8.39
CA VAL A 219 -12.13 11.19 7.46
C VAL A 219 -12.15 12.20 6.33
N ARG A 220 -13.33 12.47 5.73
CA ARG A 220 -13.48 13.48 4.67
C ARG A 220 -13.11 14.87 5.16
N GLN A 221 -13.53 15.26 6.37
CA GLN A 221 -13.13 16.53 6.97
C GLN A 221 -11.61 16.60 7.15
N LEU A 222 -10.98 15.55 7.69
CA LEU A 222 -9.53 15.46 7.85
C LEU A 222 -8.80 15.62 6.50
N VAL A 223 -9.25 14.92 5.47
CA VAL A 223 -8.67 15.04 4.12
C VAL A 223 -8.74 16.48 3.62
N LEU A 224 -9.90 17.11 3.72
CA LEU A 224 -10.10 18.51 3.26
C LEU A 224 -9.25 19.52 4.07
N GLU A 225 -9.16 19.34 5.37
CA GLU A 225 -8.54 20.34 6.26
C GLU A 225 -7.04 20.13 6.47
N ARG A 226 -6.54 18.88 6.29
CA ARG A 226 -5.15 18.54 6.62
C ARG A 226 -4.39 18.00 5.40
N TRP A 227 -4.90 16.97 4.71
CA TRP A 227 -4.17 16.34 3.61
C TRP A 227 -4.09 17.22 2.37
N LEU A 228 -5.22 17.73 1.89
CA LEU A 228 -5.23 18.53 0.65
C LEU A 228 -4.41 19.82 0.78
N PRO A 229 -4.47 20.59 1.88
CA PRO A 229 -3.59 21.75 2.06
C PRO A 229 -2.11 21.36 2.06
N ALA A 230 -1.71 20.26 2.75
CA ALA A 230 -0.34 19.80 2.78
C ALA A 230 0.16 19.34 1.40
N LEU A 231 -0.63 18.51 0.70
CA LEU A 231 -0.33 18.04 -0.65
C LEU A 231 -0.20 19.19 -1.66
N ASN A 232 -1.12 20.15 -1.63
CA ASN A 232 -1.08 21.31 -2.52
C ASN A 232 0.10 22.25 -2.24
N ALA A 233 0.50 22.41 -0.97
CA ALA A 233 1.68 23.17 -0.60
C ALA A 233 2.98 22.45 -1.01
N PHE A 234 3.03 21.13 -0.86
CA PHE A 234 4.20 20.31 -1.17
C PHE A 234 4.42 20.12 -2.67
N LYS A 235 3.34 20.06 -3.47
CA LYS A 235 3.34 19.87 -4.94
C LYS A 235 4.13 18.64 -5.37
N PRO A 236 3.68 17.45 -5.00
CA PRO A 236 4.36 16.19 -5.37
C PRO A 236 4.37 16.00 -6.89
N GLN A 237 5.42 15.39 -7.41
CA GLN A 237 5.54 15.02 -8.83
C GLN A 237 5.00 13.60 -9.12
N MET A 238 4.70 12.85 -8.05
CA MET A 238 4.07 11.54 -8.06
C MET A 238 3.44 11.26 -6.70
N ILE A 239 2.33 10.53 -6.67
CA ILE A 239 1.66 10.09 -5.44
C ILE A 239 1.73 8.56 -5.37
N PHE A 240 2.17 8.05 -4.23
CA PHE A 240 2.08 6.64 -3.87
C PHE A 240 0.97 6.46 -2.83
N ILE A 241 0.22 5.37 -2.93
CA ILE A 241 -0.86 5.08 -1.98
C ILE A 241 -0.60 3.72 -1.33
N SER A 242 -0.46 3.69 -0.01
CA SER A 242 -0.66 2.50 0.80
C SER A 242 -2.17 2.33 0.99
N ALA A 243 -2.75 1.43 0.19
CA ALA A 243 -4.18 1.25 0.08
C ALA A 243 -4.64 0.08 0.94
N GLY A 244 -4.89 0.32 2.23
CA GLY A 244 -5.57 -0.58 3.13
C GLY A 244 -7.07 -0.34 3.12
N PHE A 245 -7.85 -1.42 3.19
CA PHE A 245 -9.32 -1.36 3.16
C PHE A 245 -9.95 -1.87 4.45
N ASP A 246 -9.15 -2.04 5.49
CA ASP A 246 -9.53 -2.51 6.83
C ASP A 246 -10.11 -1.42 7.75
N ALA A 247 -10.11 -0.15 7.33
CA ALA A 247 -10.94 0.88 7.96
C ALA A 247 -12.44 0.73 7.62
N HIS A 248 -12.80 -0.24 6.76
CA HIS A 248 -14.19 -0.52 6.41
C HIS A 248 -14.97 -1.06 7.61
N ARG A 249 -16.23 -0.62 7.78
CA ARG A 249 -17.08 -0.97 8.92
C ARG A 249 -17.37 -2.47 9.08
N GLU A 250 -17.13 -3.28 8.06
CA GLU A 250 -17.34 -4.73 8.05
C GLU A 250 -16.03 -5.50 8.31
N ASP A 251 -14.90 -4.81 8.51
CA ASP A 251 -13.62 -5.44 8.75
C ASP A 251 -13.38 -5.67 10.24
N ASP A 252 -13.04 -6.90 10.62
CA ASP A 252 -12.86 -7.29 12.01
C ASP A 252 -11.47 -6.91 12.57
N LEU A 253 -10.52 -6.54 11.71
CA LEU A 253 -9.19 -6.08 12.10
C LEU A 253 -9.06 -4.56 12.17
N GLY A 254 -10.18 -3.83 12.09
CA GLY A 254 -10.29 -2.40 12.27
C GLY A 254 -11.56 -2.05 13.01
N GLY A 255 -11.54 -0.96 13.77
CA GLY A 255 -12.71 -0.46 14.51
C GLY A 255 -13.28 0.83 13.92
N MET A 256 -12.97 1.19 12.68
CA MET A 256 -13.50 2.38 12.01
C MET A 256 -14.79 2.08 11.25
N GLY A 257 -15.41 3.10 10.66
CA GLY A 257 -16.73 2.96 10.06
C GLY A 257 -16.82 3.46 8.61
N LEU A 258 -15.75 3.27 7.81
CA LEU A 258 -15.73 3.66 6.41
C LEU A 258 -16.57 2.69 5.57
N VAL A 259 -16.97 3.16 4.39
CA VAL A 259 -17.66 2.38 3.36
C VAL A 259 -16.99 2.62 2.00
N GLU A 260 -17.36 1.85 0.99
CA GLU A 260 -16.77 1.90 -0.35
C GLU A 260 -16.75 3.32 -0.95
N ALA A 261 -17.82 4.09 -0.72
CA ALA A 261 -17.92 5.47 -1.19
C ALA A 261 -16.90 6.43 -0.55
N ASP A 262 -16.35 6.10 0.62
CA ASP A 262 -15.31 6.91 1.25
C ASP A 262 -13.95 6.68 0.59
N TYR A 263 -13.63 5.43 0.23
CA TYR A 263 -12.42 5.10 -0.53
C TYR A 263 -12.44 5.70 -1.94
N ALA A 264 -13.58 5.60 -2.64
CA ALA A 264 -13.76 6.25 -3.94
C ALA A 264 -13.52 7.76 -3.83
N TRP A 265 -14.19 8.42 -2.88
CA TRP A 265 -14.07 9.87 -2.68
C TRP A 265 -12.64 10.32 -2.34
N MET A 266 -11.94 9.60 -1.45
CA MET A 266 -10.54 9.90 -1.13
C MET A 266 -9.67 9.77 -2.39
N THR A 267 -9.88 8.73 -3.17
CA THR A 267 -9.15 8.50 -4.42
C THR A 267 -9.38 9.62 -5.43
N GLU A 268 -10.63 10.05 -5.61
CA GLU A 268 -10.99 11.19 -6.47
C GLU A 268 -10.24 12.45 -6.04
N LYS A 269 -10.17 12.75 -4.73
CA LYS A 269 -9.42 13.90 -4.21
C LYS A 269 -7.93 13.80 -4.47
N LEU A 270 -7.35 12.61 -4.37
CA LEU A 270 -5.94 12.38 -4.70
C LEU A 270 -5.70 12.49 -6.21
N MET A 271 -6.63 12.05 -7.06
CA MET A 271 -6.59 12.26 -8.51
C MET A 271 -6.63 13.75 -8.88
N GLU A 272 -7.44 14.56 -8.19
CA GLU A 272 -7.46 16.03 -8.38
C GLU A 272 -6.06 16.64 -8.10
N VAL A 273 -5.43 16.26 -6.97
CA VAL A 273 -4.06 16.69 -6.62
C VAL A 273 -3.04 16.21 -7.64
N ALA A 274 -3.14 14.94 -8.07
CA ALA A 274 -2.22 14.35 -9.02
C ALA A 274 -2.31 15.04 -10.40
N ARG A 275 -3.51 15.36 -10.88
CA ARG A 275 -3.70 16.14 -12.11
C ARG A 275 -3.07 17.52 -12.02
N GLN A 276 -3.21 18.17 -10.87
CA GLN A 276 -2.69 19.52 -10.68
C GLN A 276 -1.17 19.59 -10.58
N HIS A 277 -0.53 18.64 -9.90
CA HIS A 277 0.89 18.72 -9.53
C HIS A 277 1.76 17.60 -10.07
N ALA A 278 1.19 16.41 -10.28
CA ALA A 278 1.92 15.17 -10.58
C ALA A 278 1.66 14.62 -12.00
N LYS A 279 1.07 15.40 -12.91
CA LYS A 279 0.71 14.95 -14.27
C LYS A 279 -0.22 13.71 -14.26
N GLY A 280 -1.05 13.55 -13.22
CA GLY A 280 -1.92 12.39 -13.04
C GLY A 280 -1.24 11.13 -12.45
N ARG A 281 0.06 11.18 -12.12
CA ARG A 281 0.85 10.02 -11.71
C ARG A 281 0.48 9.51 -10.33
N ILE A 282 -0.13 8.33 -10.27
CA ILE A 282 -0.44 7.59 -9.03
C ILE A 282 -0.03 6.13 -9.18
N VAL A 283 0.63 5.59 -8.16
CA VAL A 283 0.82 4.15 -7.95
C VAL A 283 0.27 3.79 -6.59
N SER A 284 -0.72 2.88 -6.57
CA SER A 284 -1.39 2.40 -5.37
C SER A 284 -1.03 0.95 -5.12
N CYS A 285 -0.69 0.59 -3.88
CA CYS A 285 -0.34 -0.78 -3.48
C CYS A 285 -1.32 -1.27 -2.42
N LEU A 286 -1.82 -2.49 -2.59
CA LEU A 286 -2.67 -3.16 -1.60
C LEU A 286 -1.92 -3.33 -0.28
N GLU A 287 -2.55 -2.89 0.82
CA GLU A 287 -2.11 -3.15 2.19
C GLU A 287 -3.14 -4.06 2.90
N GLY A 288 -3.78 -3.59 3.97
CA GLY A 288 -4.79 -4.31 4.72
C GLY A 288 -6.15 -4.41 4.04
N GLY A 289 -7.10 -5.01 4.75
CA GLY A 289 -8.44 -5.36 4.30
C GLY A 289 -8.67 -6.87 4.33
N TYR A 290 -9.45 -7.33 5.31
CA TYR A 290 -9.51 -8.75 5.70
C TYR A 290 -10.92 -9.31 5.62
N ASN A 291 -11.96 -8.47 5.62
CA ASN A 291 -13.28 -8.90 5.19
C ASN A 291 -13.31 -9.00 3.67
N LEU A 292 -13.31 -10.21 3.12
CA LEU A 292 -13.13 -10.47 1.70
C LEU A 292 -14.16 -9.75 0.81
N SER A 293 -15.43 -9.70 1.25
CA SER A 293 -16.49 -9.02 0.52
C SER A 293 -16.30 -7.51 0.51
N ALA A 294 -16.03 -6.91 1.67
CA ALA A 294 -15.78 -5.47 1.79
C ALA A 294 -14.50 -5.07 1.05
N LEU A 295 -13.44 -5.89 1.12
CA LEU A 295 -12.20 -5.68 0.40
C LEU A 295 -12.44 -5.60 -1.11
N GLY A 296 -13.09 -6.61 -1.70
CA GLY A 296 -13.35 -6.62 -3.15
C GLY A 296 -14.16 -5.40 -3.60
N ARG A 297 -15.27 -5.06 -2.89
CA ARG A 297 -16.10 -3.90 -3.21
C ARG A 297 -15.33 -2.57 -3.08
N SER A 298 -14.52 -2.43 -2.04
CA SER A 298 -13.75 -1.20 -1.78
C SER A 298 -12.62 -1.02 -2.79
N VAL A 299 -11.91 -2.10 -3.17
CA VAL A 299 -10.90 -2.07 -4.24
C VAL A 299 -11.53 -1.69 -5.57
N VAL A 300 -12.70 -2.25 -5.91
CA VAL A 300 -13.44 -1.86 -7.13
C VAL A 300 -13.79 -0.37 -7.11
N ALA A 301 -14.28 0.16 -5.98
CA ALA A 301 -14.59 1.58 -5.85
C ALA A 301 -13.35 2.47 -6.02
N HIS A 302 -12.22 2.05 -5.44
CA HIS A 302 -10.93 2.71 -5.59
C HIS A 302 -10.43 2.70 -7.05
N ILE A 303 -10.47 1.54 -7.71
CA ILE A 303 -10.01 1.40 -9.09
C ILE A 303 -10.91 2.18 -10.06
N LYS A 304 -12.24 2.18 -9.85
CA LYS A 304 -13.14 3.02 -10.64
C LYS A 304 -12.76 4.50 -10.58
N ALA A 305 -12.45 5.00 -9.39
CA ALA A 305 -12.00 6.37 -9.22
C ALA A 305 -10.64 6.63 -9.90
N LEU A 306 -9.68 5.69 -9.81
CA LEU A 306 -8.39 5.79 -10.53
C LEU A 306 -8.58 5.79 -12.05
N ALA A 307 -9.49 4.96 -12.57
CA ALA A 307 -9.77 4.81 -14.00
C ALA A 307 -10.75 5.87 -14.54
N GLU A 308 -11.35 6.67 -13.66
CA GLU A 308 -12.36 7.69 -14.01
C GLU A 308 -13.59 7.10 -14.74
N ILE A 309 -14.10 5.93 -14.27
CA ILE A 309 -15.24 5.18 -14.83
C ILE A 309 -16.34 4.93 -13.81
#